data_9bead6f8dc57662bdcdd29b3881bba88
#
_entry.id   9bead6f8dc57662bdcdd29b3881bba88
#
_cell.length_a   1.000
_cell.length_b   1.000
_cell.length_c   1.000
_cell.angle_alpha   90.00
_cell.angle_beta   90.00
_cell.angle_gamma   90.00
#
_symmetry.space_group_name_H-M   'P 1'
#
loop_
_entity.id
_entity.type
_entity.pdbx_description
1 polymer ?
#
loop_
_entity_poly.entity_id
_entity_poly.type
_entity_poly.pdbx_seq_one_letter_code
_entity_poly.pdbx_strand_id
1 'polypeptide(L)'
;MHVLRRLSANPEGLTLTEISSDLGIAQATCSSILTELVSARVVERSPDKRYSFGSAALSLLDAVADQATPVDVAARVLPSLSSRTNMPTVLTRVAPEGIELLEVWWPDGRSRSVGRIMLPFAAPYGLSAVAWMSRSRVASWLEAGQADDAATADLRRLLRTVRRDRVFGWTARDARLTGAFATPERLDDWLTVLARRSSELELPAALLRHARVAGIPGPDFKSSRRIDVEAIVAPVFGCRGVPHHQVELFCGMSDATRARRMHLADLVRDAAREVTLRSGGTPA
;
A
#
# COMPACT_ATOMS: atom_id res chain seq x y z
N MET A 1 8.63 16.34 -9.25
CA MET A 1 8.70 15.47 -8.05
C MET A 1 10.03 14.71 -7.91
N HIS A 2 10.70 14.30 -9.00
CA HIS A 2 11.97 13.57 -8.93
C HIS A 2 13.12 14.39 -8.33
N VAL A 3 13.20 15.71 -8.62
CA VAL A 3 14.22 16.62 -8.04
C VAL A 3 14.15 16.62 -6.52
N LEU A 4 12.97 16.83 -5.93
CA LEU A 4 12.81 16.88 -4.47
C LEU A 4 13.18 15.54 -3.80
N ARG A 5 12.87 14.40 -4.45
CA ARG A 5 13.28 13.09 -3.95
C ARG A 5 14.80 12.90 -3.95
N ARG A 6 15.50 13.43 -4.96
CA ARG A 6 16.98 13.39 -4.97
C ARG A 6 17.58 14.25 -3.87
N LEU A 7 17.02 15.44 -3.65
CA LEU A 7 17.46 16.31 -2.56
C LEU A 7 17.23 15.70 -1.18
N SER A 8 16.11 15.00 -0.98
CA SER A 8 15.84 14.34 0.32
C SER A 8 16.81 13.21 0.67
N ALA A 9 17.43 12.58 -0.33
CA ALA A 9 18.44 11.56 -0.13
C ALA A 9 19.86 12.13 0.07
N ASN A 10 20.05 13.46 -0.09
CA ASN A 10 21.34 14.12 -0.03
C ASN A 10 21.26 15.41 0.80
N PRO A 11 21.32 15.32 2.14
CA PRO A 11 21.19 16.47 3.04
C PRO A 11 22.20 17.59 2.81
N GLU A 12 23.41 17.25 2.36
CA GLU A 12 24.50 18.21 2.03
C GLU A 12 24.21 19.02 0.75
N GLY A 13 23.09 18.75 0.10
CA GLY A 13 22.70 19.38 -1.15
C GLY A 13 23.41 18.81 -2.38
N LEU A 14 22.88 19.12 -3.55
CA LEU A 14 23.39 18.67 -4.86
C LEU A 14 23.56 19.87 -5.81
N THR A 15 24.55 19.80 -6.69
CA THR A 15 24.73 20.77 -7.78
C THR A 15 23.73 20.50 -8.92
N LEU A 16 23.52 21.50 -9.79
CA LEU A 16 22.69 21.34 -11.00
C LEU A 16 23.14 20.14 -11.85
N THR A 17 24.45 19.96 -12.00
CA THR A 17 25.03 18.90 -12.83
C THR A 17 24.75 17.53 -12.22
N GLU A 18 24.94 17.36 -10.92
CA GLU A 18 24.61 16.11 -10.21
C GLU A 18 23.14 15.76 -10.36
N ILE A 19 22.22 16.73 -10.13
CA ILE A 19 20.77 16.50 -10.25
C ILE A 19 20.37 16.14 -11.69
N SER A 20 20.87 16.88 -12.69
CA SER A 20 20.52 16.65 -14.09
C SER A 20 21.04 15.30 -14.61
N SER A 21 22.27 14.94 -14.24
CA SER A 21 22.87 13.65 -14.55
C SER A 21 22.09 12.48 -13.95
N ASP A 22 21.79 12.57 -12.65
CA ASP A 22 21.07 11.52 -11.91
C ASP A 22 19.65 11.29 -12.43
N LEU A 23 18.99 12.34 -12.92
CA LEU A 23 17.63 12.27 -13.45
C LEU A 23 17.57 12.02 -14.96
N GLY A 24 18.72 12.04 -15.64
CA GLY A 24 18.78 11.86 -17.10
C GLY A 24 18.06 12.96 -17.88
N ILE A 25 18.04 14.22 -17.36
CA ILE A 25 17.37 15.35 -17.99
C ILE A 25 18.37 16.43 -18.41
N ALA A 26 18.01 17.21 -19.43
CA ALA A 26 18.85 18.32 -19.90
C ALA A 26 19.06 19.35 -18.76
N GLN A 27 20.27 19.88 -18.65
CA GLN A 27 20.61 20.89 -17.63
C GLN A 27 19.70 22.12 -17.69
N ALA A 28 19.32 22.57 -18.91
CA ALA A 28 18.39 23.68 -19.07
C ALA A 28 17.03 23.41 -18.43
N THR A 29 16.48 22.21 -18.65
CA THR A 29 15.22 21.78 -18.04
C THR A 29 15.35 21.69 -16.52
N CYS A 30 16.44 21.08 -16.04
CA CYS A 30 16.72 20.99 -14.60
C CYS A 30 16.85 22.39 -13.97
N SER A 31 17.55 23.31 -14.64
CA SER A 31 17.72 24.69 -14.19
C SER A 31 16.37 25.42 -14.08
N SER A 32 15.50 25.30 -15.07
CA SER A 32 14.17 25.90 -15.01
C SER A 32 13.34 25.39 -13.83
N ILE A 33 13.34 24.06 -13.60
CA ILE A 33 12.65 23.46 -12.46
C ILE A 33 13.21 23.98 -11.12
N LEU A 34 14.53 24.03 -11.00
CA LEU A 34 15.19 24.52 -9.78
C LEU A 34 14.92 25.99 -9.55
N THR A 35 14.88 26.83 -10.59
CA THR A 35 14.54 28.25 -10.49
C THR A 35 13.14 28.44 -9.91
N GLU A 36 12.15 27.70 -10.40
CA GLU A 36 10.78 27.74 -9.87
C GLU A 36 10.72 27.29 -8.40
N LEU A 37 11.43 26.21 -8.06
CA LEU A 37 11.48 25.72 -6.68
C LEU A 37 12.17 26.69 -5.74
N VAL A 38 13.20 27.40 -6.19
CA VAL A 38 13.89 28.46 -5.42
C VAL A 38 12.97 29.67 -5.27
N SER A 39 12.28 30.09 -6.34
CA SER A 39 11.30 31.18 -6.28
C SER A 39 10.19 30.88 -5.25
N ALA A 40 9.75 29.63 -5.19
CA ALA A 40 8.77 29.16 -4.20
C ALA A 40 9.38 28.92 -2.80
N ARG A 41 10.66 29.14 -2.59
CA ARG A 41 11.40 28.87 -1.35
C ARG A 41 11.33 27.42 -0.85
N VAL A 42 10.89 26.49 -1.69
CA VAL A 42 10.89 25.04 -1.39
C VAL A 42 12.30 24.47 -1.46
N VAL A 43 13.12 25.05 -2.31
CA VAL A 43 14.55 24.75 -2.45
C VAL A 43 15.32 26.06 -2.27
N GLU A 44 16.51 26.00 -1.72
CA GLU A 44 17.46 27.11 -1.67
C GLU A 44 18.75 26.73 -2.37
N ARG A 45 19.48 27.77 -2.82
CA ARG A 45 20.78 27.60 -3.47
C ARG A 45 21.84 28.27 -2.61
N SER A 46 22.80 27.50 -2.15
CA SER A 46 23.94 27.98 -1.39
C SER A 46 24.96 28.75 -2.25
N PRO A 47 25.89 29.51 -1.65
CA PRO A 47 26.95 30.24 -2.37
C PRO A 47 27.83 29.32 -3.23
N ASP A 48 28.07 28.07 -2.82
CA ASP A 48 28.81 27.04 -3.53
C ASP A 48 27.98 26.33 -4.60
N LYS A 49 26.81 26.90 -4.96
CA LYS A 49 25.92 26.45 -6.04
C LYS A 49 25.27 25.07 -5.79
N ARG A 50 25.17 24.65 -4.53
CA ARG A 50 24.41 23.48 -4.15
C ARG A 50 22.95 23.82 -3.86
N TYR A 51 22.05 22.92 -4.20
CA TYR A 51 20.62 23.03 -3.94
C TYR A 51 20.24 22.11 -2.79
N SER A 52 19.55 22.64 -1.81
CA SER A 52 19.00 21.92 -0.64
C SER A 52 17.56 22.36 -0.37
N PHE A 53 16.89 21.74 0.60
CA PHE A 53 15.56 22.21 0.99
C PHE A 53 15.60 23.59 1.62
N GLY A 54 14.69 24.46 1.17
CA GLY A 54 14.49 25.80 1.70
C GLY A 54 13.41 25.88 2.79
N SER A 55 13.25 27.08 3.36
CA SER A 55 12.36 27.32 4.51
C SER A 55 10.88 26.99 4.26
N ALA A 56 10.37 27.15 3.04
CA ALA A 56 9.00 26.80 2.72
C ALA A 56 8.74 25.27 2.78
N ALA A 57 9.78 24.45 2.62
CA ALA A 57 9.65 23.00 2.81
C ALA A 57 9.33 22.66 4.28
N LEU A 58 9.88 23.39 5.26
CA LEU A 58 9.56 23.22 6.68
C LEU A 58 8.11 23.60 6.96
N SER A 59 7.62 24.72 6.41
CA SER A 59 6.23 25.13 6.56
C SER A 59 5.25 24.13 5.96
N LEU A 60 5.63 23.45 4.87
CA LEU A 60 4.84 22.37 4.31
C LEU A 60 4.81 21.13 5.21
N LEU A 61 5.93 20.83 5.88
CA LEU A 61 6.01 19.74 6.86
C LEU A 61 5.16 20.06 8.09
N ASP A 62 5.20 21.28 8.61
CA ASP A 62 4.35 21.72 9.74
C ASP A 62 2.87 21.59 9.37
N ALA A 63 2.47 22.07 8.20
CA ALA A 63 1.09 21.96 7.73
C ALA A 63 0.62 20.51 7.52
N VAL A 64 1.54 19.57 7.26
CA VAL A 64 1.25 18.13 7.18
C VAL A 64 1.25 17.50 8.57
N ALA A 65 2.14 17.93 9.46
CA ALA A 65 2.24 17.41 10.82
C ALA A 65 0.99 17.72 11.66
N ASP A 66 0.32 18.85 11.40
CA ASP A 66 -0.95 19.21 12.03
C ASP A 66 -2.13 18.34 11.54
N GLN A 67 -1.98 17.62 10.45
CA GLN A 67 -2.98 16.68 9.95
C GLN A 67 -2.65 15.26 10.43
N ALA A 68 -3.60 14.61 11.10
CA ALA A 68 -3.45 13.21 11.45
C ALA A 68 -3.21 12.36 10.20
N THR A 69 -2.05 11.73 10.10
CA THR A 69 -1.74 10.86 8.96
C THR A 69 -2.62 9.61 8.98
N PRO A 70 -2.78 8.89 7.84
CA PRO A 70 -3.44 7.59 7.84
C PRO A 70 -2.84 6.60 8.83
N VAL A 71 -1.53 6.68 9.11
CA VAL A 71 -0.86 5.84 10.11
C VAL A 71 -1.32 6.19 11.53
N ASP A 72 -1.34 7.49 11.88
CA ASP A 72 -1.77 7.95 13.22
C ASP A 72 -3.23 7.61 13.51
N VAL A 73 -4.08 7.73 12.50
CA VAL A 73 -5.50 7.36 12.63
C VAL A 73 -5.64 5.84 12.72
N ALA A 74 -4.93 5.08 11.90
CA ALA A 74 -4.95 3.62 11.93
C ALA A 74 -4.50 3.07 13.29
N ALA A 75 -3.48 3.67 13.90
CA ALA A 75 -3.01 3.31 15.25
C ALA A 75 -4.09 3.47 16.35
N ARG A 76 -5.12 4.29 16.11
CA ARG A 76 -6.26 4.46 17.02
C ARG A 76 -7.46 3.57 16.66
N VAL A 77 -7.61 3.19 15.40
CA VAL A 77 -8.79 2.44 14.88
C VAL A 77 -8.53 0.94 14.82
N LEU A 78 -7.37 0.51 14.27
CA LEU A 78 -7.11 -0.88 13.97
C LEU A 78 -6.89 -1.79 15.18
N PRO A 79 -6.35 -1.35 16.34
CA PRO A 79 -6.33 -2.16 17.55
C PRO A 79 -7.72 -2.65 17.97
N SER A 80 -8.75 -1.78 17.87
CA SER A 80 -10.14 -2.16 18.18
C SER A 80 -10.68 -3.18 17.18
N LEU A 81 -10.38 -3.03 15.90
CA LEU A 81 -10.76 -4.03 14.89
C LEU A 81 -10.09 -5.37 15.17
N SER A 82 -8.79 -5.37 15.45
CA SER A 82 -8.03 -6.58 15.75
C SER A 82 -8.59 -7.32 16.99
N SER A 83 -8.81 -6.60 18.09
CA SER A 83 -9.37 -7.15 19.33
C SER A 83 -10.79 -7.71 19.13
N ARG A 84 -11.69 -6.97 18.45
CA ARG A 84 -13.08 -7.38 18.22
C ARG A 84 -13.20 -8.61 17.31
N THR A 85 -12.31 -8.76 16.36
CA THR A 85 -12.33 -9.89 15.42
C THR A 85 -11.53 -11.09 15.91
N ASN A 86 -10.64 -10.86 16.91
CA ASN A 86 -9.59 -11.78 17.34
C ASN A 86 -8.65 -12.18 16.19
N MET A 87 -8.31 -11.21 15.33
CA MET A 87 -7.50 -11.40 14.12
C MET A 87 -6.51 -10.25 13.93
N PRO A 88 -5.29 -10.49 13.41
CA PRO A 88 -4.34 -9.43 13.12
C PRO A 88 -4.87 -8.48 12.04
N THR A 89 -4.59 -7.18 12.21
CA THR A 89 -4.88 -6.14 11.22
C THR A 89 -3.60 -5.47 10.77
N VAL A 90 -3.56 -5.07 9.51
CA VAL A 90 -2.38 -4.43 8.91
C VAL A 90 -2.80 -3.17 8.17
N LEU A 91 -2.00 -2.12 8.32
CA LEU A 91 -2.04 -0.96 7.43
C LEU A 91 -0.94 -1.12 6.38
N THR A 92 -1.31 -1.00 5.13
CA THR A 92 -0.39 -1.10 3.99
C THR A 92 -0.46 0.17 3.17
N ARG A 93 0.68 0.68 2.71
CA ARG A 93 0.77 1.78 1.75
C ARG A 93 0.95 1.23 0.34
N VAL A 94 0.21 1.77 -0.62
CA VAL A 94 0.33 1.43 -2.04
C VAL A 94 0.93 2.61 -2.79
N ALA A 95 2.11 2.42 -3.36
CA ALA A 95 2.85 3.43 -4.10
C ALA A 95 3.35 2.85 -5.43
N PRO A 96 3.73 3.68 -6.41
CA PRO A 96 4.27 3.20 -7.69
C PRO A 96 5.52 2.34 -7.56
N GLU A 97 6.27 2.53 -6.48
CA GLU A 97 7.50 1.81 -6.17
C GLU A 97 7.23 0.42 -5.62
N GLY A 98 6.03 0.19 -5.09
CA GLY A 98 5.64 -1.06 -4.46
C GLY A 98 4.57 -0.88 -3.39
N ILE A 99 4.31 -1.97 -2.70
CA ILE A 99 3.33 -2.04 -1.63
C ILE A 99 4.11 -2.27 -0.34
N GLU A 100 4.00 -1.32 0.58
CA GLU A 100 4.74 -1.31 1.82
C GLU A 100 3.82 -1.65 2.98
N LEU A 101 4.18 -2.68 3.74
CA LEU A 101 3.52 -2.98 5.00
C LEU A 101 4.05 -2.00 6.06
N LEU A 102 3.17 -1.22 6.65
CA LEU A 102 3.56 -0.17 7.59
C LEU A 102 3.55 -0.67 9.03
N GLU A 103 2.40 -1.15 9.48
CA GLU A 103 2.22 -1.58 10.87
C GLU A 103 1.20 -2.71 10.97
N VAL A 104 1.42 -3.59 11.92
CA VAL A 104 0.54 -4.71 12.27
C VAL A 104 0.07 -4.55 13.71
N TRP A 105 -1.20 -4.80 13.95
CA TRP A 105 -1.82 -4.85 15.28
C TRP A 105 -2.38 -6.25 15.53
N TRP A 106 -2.07 -6.80 16.70
CA TRP A 106 -2.54 -8.13 17.13
C TRP A 106 -3.69 -8.02 18.12
N PRO A 107 -4.51 -9.09 18.27
CA PRO A 107 -5.63 -9.12 19.19
C PRO A 107 -5.26 -8.88 20.67
N ASP A 108 -4.04 -9.23 21.05
CA ASP A 108 -3.49 -9.07 22.40
C ASP A 108 -3.01 -7.64 22.72
N GLY A 109 -3.23 -6.70 21.79
CA GLY A 109 -2.89 -5.29 21.95
C GLY A 109 -1.44 -4.95 21.54
N ARG A 110 -0.62 -5.94 21.15
CA ARG A 110 0.71 -5.64 20.58
C ARG A 110 0.58 -4.97 19.23
N SER A 111 1.50 -4.07 18.93
CA SER A 111 1.72 -3.59 17.57
C SER A 111 3.19 -3.66 17.20
N ARG A 112 3.46 -3.72 15.89
CA ARG A 112 4.80 -3.74 15.34
C ARG A 112 4.84 -2.96 14.05
N SER A 113 5.72 -1.98 13.98
CA SER A 113 6.12 -1.39 12.71
C SER A 113 6.92 -2.45 11.93
N VAL A 114 6.47 -2.72 10.71
CA VAL A 114 7.00 -3.87 9.95
C VAL A 114 8.29 -3.52 9.23
N GLY A 115 8.60 -2.21 9.13
CA GLY A 115 9.79 -1.75 8.42
C GLY A 115 9.66 -1.93 6.90
N ARG A 116 10.78 -1.94 6.19
CA ARG A 116 10.86 -1.90 4.73
C ARG A 116 10.42 -3.21 4.01
N ILE A 117 9.31 -3.81 4.39
CA ILE A 117 8.76 -4.91 3.58
C ILE A 117 8.02 -4.30 2.39
N MET A 118 8.61 -4.45 1.21
CA MET A 118 8.06 -3.99 -0.06
C MET A 118 7.63 -5.18 -0.90
N LEU A 119 6.33 -5.25 -1.24
CA LEU A 119 5.83 -6.14 -2.28
C LEU A 119 5.84 -5.39 -3.62
N PRO A 120 6.04 -6.09 -4.74
CA PRO A 120 6.05 -5.41 -6.04
C PRO A 120 4.68 -4.85 -6.40
N PHE A 121 4.67 -3.71 -7.09
CA PHE A 121 3.45 -3.17 -7.69
C PHE A 121 3.13 -3.89 -9.00
N ALA A 122 2.64 -5.11 -8.87
CA ALA A 122 2.33 -6.01 -9.98
C ALA A 122 1.13 -6.88 -9.60
N ALA A 123 0.35 -7.32 -10.58
CA ALA A 123 -0.80 -8.19 -10.33
C ALA A 123 -0.37 -9.49 -9.61
N PRO A 124 -1.11 -9.90 -8.58
CA PRO A 124 -2.40 -9.40 -8.08
C PRO A 124 -2.29 -8.35 -6.96
N TYR A 125 -1.08 -7.94 -6.55
CA TYR A 125 -0.87 -7.03 -5.43
C TYR A 125 -1.32 -5.60 -5.73
N GLY A 126 -1.77 -4.85 -4.72
CA GLY A 126 -2.20 -3.45 -4.86
C GLY A 126 -3.57 -3.25 -5.49
N LEU A 127 -4.37 -4.28 -5.59
CA LEU A 127 -5.69 -4.31 -6.24
C LEU A 127 -6.64 -3.23 -5.70
N SER A 128 -6.55 -2.92 -4.40
CA SER A 128 -7.33 -1.86 -3.76
C SER A 128 -7.06 -0.46 -4.34
N ALA A 129 -5.84 -0.17 -4.77
CA ALA A 129 -5.49 1.10 -5.39
C ALA A 129 -5.66 1.07 -6.91
N VAL A 130 -5.28 -0.05 -7.54
CA VAL A 130 -5.35 -0.23 -9.00
C VAL A 130 -6.77 -0.07 -9.53
N ALA A 131 -7.79 -0.43 -8.74
CA ALA A 131 -9.19 -0.29 -9.10
C ALA A 131 -9.59 1.17 -9.46
N TRP A 132 -8.85 2.18 -8.98
CA TRP A 132 -9.08 3.60 -9.26
C TRP A 132 -8.06 4.21 -10.22
N MET A 133 -7.15 3.43 -10.76
CA MET A 133 -6.14 3.91 -11.70
C MET A 133 -6.66 4.00 -13.14
N SER A 134 -5.91 4.68 -14.00
CA SER A 134 -6.18 4.76 -15.44
C SER A 134 -6.05 3.40 -16.13
N ARG A 135 -6.69 3.24 -17.29
CA ARG A 135 -6.63 2.01 -18.07
C ARG A 135 -5.18 1.60 -18.43
N SER A 136 -4.32 2.56 -18.73
CA SER A 136 -2.92 2.31 -19.04
C SER A 136 -2.15 1.76 -17.82
N ARG A 137 -2.38 2.33 -16.64
CA ARG A 137 -1.79 1.84 -15.39
C ARG A 137 -2.26 0.42 -15.04
N VAL A 138 -3.54 0.13 -15.24
CA VAL A 138 -4.08 -1.24 -15.05
C VAL A 138 -3.43 -2.21 -16.02
N ALA A 139 -3.22 -1.82 -17.29
CA ALA A 139 -2.55 -2.68 -18.28
C ALA A 139 -1.10 -2.99 -17.86
N SER A 140 -0.31 -1.97 -17.52
CA SER A 140 1.07 -2.17 -17.05
C SER A 140 1.15 -3.01 -15.78
N TRP A 141 0.19 -2.88 -14.85
CA TRP A 141 0.12 -3.69 -13.64
C TRP A 141 -0.19 -5.17 -13.93
N LEU A 142 -1.09 -5.46 -14.89
CA LEU A 142 -1.39 -6.82 -15.33
C LEU A 142 -0.19 -7.46 -16.02
N GLU A 143 0.50 -6.71 -16.89
CA GLU A 143 1.70 -7.15 -17.60
C GLU A 143 2.83 -7.46 -16.61
N ALA A 144 3.10 -6.57 -15.65
CA ALA A 144 4.10 -6.79 -14.62
C ALA A 144 3.82 -8.04 -13.77
N GLY A 145 2.55 -8.41 -13.57
CA GLY A 145 2.13 -9.62 -12.87
C GLY A 145 2.19 -10.90 -13.70
N GLN A 146 2.54 -10.81 -15.00
CA GLN A 146 2.57 -11.96 -15.92
C GLN A 146 1.27 -12.79 -15.89
N ALA A 147 0.13 -12.10 -15.78
CA ALA A 147 -1.18 -12.75 -15.76
C ALA A 147 -1.51 -13.30 -17.17
N ASP A 148 -1.90 -14.57 -17.23
CA ASP A 148 -2.46 -15.14 -18.46
C ASP A 148 -3.85 -14.54 -18.77
N ASP A 149 -4.41 -14.86 -19.93
CA ASP A 149 -5.69 -14.28 -20.38
C ASP A 149 -6.84 -14.58 -19.41
N ALA A 150 -6.89 -15.76 -18.82
CA ALA A 150 -7.91 -16.15 -17.86
C ALA A 150 -7.77 -15.38 -16.56
N ALA A 151 -6.57 -15.31 -16.00
CA ALA A 151 -6.27 -14.52 -14.80
C ALA A 151 -6.52 -13.03 -15.04
N THR A 152 -6.18 -12.51 -16.23
CA THR A 152 -6.44 -11.12 -16.63
C THR A 152 -7.93 -10.81 -16.64
N ALA A 153 -8.76 -11.70 -17.19
CA ALA A 153 -10.21 -11.51 -17.20
C ALA A 153 -10.80 -11.51 -15.79
N ASP A 154 -10.35 -12.42 -14.93
CA ASP A 154 -10.76 -12.50 -13.52
C ASP A 154 -10.33 -11.27 -12.72
N LEU A 155 -9.09 -10.81 -12.88
CA LEU A 155 -8.58 -9.61 -12.22
C LEU A 155 -9.35 -8.36 -12.65
N ARG A 156 -9.65 -8.20 -13.94
CA ARG A 156 -10.48 -7.09 -14.42
C ARG A 156 -11.91 -7.12 -13.84
N ARG A 157 -12.46 -8.31 -13.67
CA ARG A 157 -13.78 -8.50 -13.01
C ARG A 157 -13.68 -8.10 -11.54
N LEU A 158 -12.62 -8.52 -10.86
CA LEU A 158 -12.36 -8.22 -9.46
C LEU A 158 -12.15 -6.71 -9.25
N LEU A 159 -11.41 -6.02 -10.12
CA LEU A 159 -11.24 -4.56 -10.05
C LEU A 159 -12.59 -3.81 -10.07
N ARG A 160 -13.54 -4.25 -10.91
CA ARG A 160 -14.90 -3.67 -10.93
C ARG A 160 -15.65 -3.92 -9.61
N THR A 161 -15.50 -5.10 -9.04
CA THR A 161 -16.09 -5.46 -7.75
C THR A 161 -15.51 -4.64 -6.62
N VAL A 162 -14.19 -4.52 -6.56
CA VAL A 162 -13.49 -3.69 -5.55
C VAL A 162 -13.95 -2.23 -5.63
N ARG A 163 -14.08 -1.70 -6.84
CA ARG A 163 -14.54 -0.32 -7.04
C ARG A 163 -15.97 -0.10 -6.56
N ARG A 164 -16.85 -1.08 -6.75
CA ARG A 164 -18.26 -1.04 -6.31
C ARG A 164 -18.41 -1.29 -4.81
N ASP A 165 -17.78 -2.34 -4.30
CA ASP A 165 -18.01 -2.86 -2.95
C ASP A 165 -17.03 -2.29 -1.92
N ARG A 166 -15.90 -1.71 -2.37
CA ARG A 166 -14.82 -1.15 -1.54
C ARG A 166 -14.24 -2.13 -0.53
N VAL A 167 -14.36 -3.41 -0.82
CA VAL A 167 -13.81 -4.51 -0.03
C VAL A 167 -13.69 -5.74 -0.93
N PHE A 168 -12.69 -6.56 -0.68
CA PHE A 168 -12.50 -7.85 -1.35
C PHE A 168 -11.78 -8.83 -0.45
N GLY A 169 -11.79 -10.09 -0.82
CA GLY A 169 -11.08 -11.16 -0.11
C GLY A 169 -9.90 -11.69 -0.91
N TRP A 170 -8.93 -12.23 -0.19
CA TRP A 170 -7.84 -13.02 -0.74
C TRP A 170 -7.95 -14.46 -0.27
N THR A 171 -7.53 -15.38 -1.13
CA THR A 171 -7.28 -16.78 -0.78
C THR A 171 -5.87 -17.17 -1.22
N ALA A 172 -5.23 -18.09 -0.50
CA ALA A 172 -3.98 -18.67 -0.95
C ALA A 172 -4.29 -19.85 -1.89
N ARG A 173 -3.66 -19.89 -3.06
CA ARG A 173 -3.74 -21.05 -3.98
C ARG A 173 -2.69 -22.11 -3.66
N ASP A 174 -1.69 -21.80 -2.87
CA ASP A 174 -0.66 -22.74 -2.44
C ASP A 174 -1.00 -23.26 -1.04
N ALA A 175 -1.15 -24.57 -0.92
CA ALA A 175 -1.43 -25.23 0.35
C ALA A 175 -0.36 -24.96 1.43
N ARG A 176 0.85 -24.55 1.04
CA ARG A 176 1.92 -24.14 1.98
C ARG A 176 1.68 -22.76 2.58
N LEU A 177 0.86 -21.94 1.93
CA LEU A 177 0.46 -20.61 2.42
C LEU A 177 -0.93 -20.62 3.02
N THR A 178 -1.72 -21.65 2.76
CA THR A 178 -3.03 -21.83 3.38
C THR A 178 -2.83 -21.93 4.89
N GLY A 179 -3.39 -20.97 5.62
CA GLY A 179 -3.22 -20.87 7.07
C GLY A 179 -1.87 -20.25 7.51
N ALA A 180 -1.06 -19.72 6.60
CA ALA A 180 0.13 -18.95 6.99
C ALA A 180 -0.22 -17.74 7.85
N PHE A 181 -1.46 -17.26 7.73
CA PHE A 181 -2.01 -16.12 8.48
C PHE A 181 -3.05 -16.55 9.53
N ALA A 182 -3.20 -17.87 9.75
CA ALA A 182 -4.25 -18.41 10.62
C ALA A 182 -4.00 -18.13 12.11
N THR A 183 -2.77 -17.86 12.50
CA THR A 183 -2.43 -17.48 13.89
C THR A 183 -1.47 -16.28 13.92
N PRO A 184 -1.49 -15.49 15.01
CA PRO A 184 -0.58 -14.37 15.19
C PRO A 184 0.89 -14.75 15.06
N GLU A 185 1.30 -15.92 15.60
CA GLU A 185 2.67 -16.43 15.56
C GLU A 185 3.14 -16.72 14.12
N ARG A 186 2.29 -17.36 13.32
CA ARG A 186 2.59 -17.64 11.91
C ARG A 186 2.72 -16.37 11.07
N LEU A 187 1.88 -15.37 11.33
CA LEU A 187 2.01 -14.06 10.69
C LEU A 187 3.34 -13.40 11.08
N ASP A 188 3.71 -13.43 12.36
CA ASP A 188 4.95 -12.83 12.84
C ASP A 188 6.20 -13.53 12.27
N ASP A 189 6.19 -14.85 12.17
CA ASP A 189 7.22 -15.64 11.50
C ASP A 189 7.33 -15.26 10.02
N TRP A 190 6.21 -15.16 9.31
CA TRP A 190 6.16 -14.76 7.90
C TRP A 190 6.71 -13.35 7.69
N LEU A 191 6.29 -12.38 8.51
CA LEU A 191 6.79 -11.01 8.47
C LEU A 191 8.30 -10.95 8.75
N THR A 192 8.79 -11.77 9.66
CA THR A 192 10.22 -11.87 9.99
C THR A 192 11.03 -12.41 8.81
N VAL A 193 10.51 -13.43 8.13
CA VAL A 193 11.15 -13.98 6.91
C VAL A 193 11.16 -12.93 5.78
N LEU A 194 10.05 -12.21 5.59
CA LEU A 194 9.97 -11.16 4.58
C LEU A 194 10.92 -10.00 4.89
N ALA A 195 11.00 -9.55 6.16
CA ALA A 195 11.88 -8.45 6.55
C ALA A 195 13.37 -8.80 6.31
N ARG A 196 13.78 -10.02 6.60
CA ARG A 196 15.14 -10.48 6.33
C ARG A 196 15.47 -10.51 4.83
N ARG A 197 14.52 -10.91 3.99
CA ARG A 197 14.71 -11.02 2.53
C ARG A 197 14.60 -9.68 1.80
N SER A 198 13.83 -8.73 2.32
CA SER A 198 13.71 -7.39 1.72
C SER A 198 15.00 -6.56 1.84
N SER A 199 15.89 -6.89 2.78
CA SER A 199 17.22 -6.27 2.87
C SER A 199 18.20 -6.75 1.79
N GLU A 200 17.90 -7.85 1.08
CA GLU A 200 18.77 -8.45 0.05
C GLU A 200 18.40 -8.03 -1.38
N LEU A 201 17.65 -6.92 -1.59
CA LEU A 201 17.27 -6.35 -2.91
C LEU A 201 16.59 -7.31 -3.90
N GLU A 202 16.48 -8.57 -3.58
CA GLU A 202 15.82 -9.61 -4.33
C GLU A 202 14.71 -10.22 -3.48
N LEU A 203 13.56 -9.54 -3.38
CA LEU A 203 12.33 -10.30 -3.14
C LEU A 203 12.19 -11.24 -4.34
N PRO A 204 12.55 -12.53 -4.18
CA PRO A 204 12.77 -13.34 -5.36
C PRO A 204 11.47 -13.45 -6.12
N ALA A 205 11.55 -13.42 -7.44
CA ALA A 205 10.53 -13.96 -8.32
C ALA A 205 10.01 -15.34 -7.82
N ALA A 206 10.74 -16.03 -6.94
CA ALA A 206 10.32 -17.22 -6.22
C ALA A 206 9.19 -16.96 -5.21
N LEU A 207 9.20 -15.86 -4.44
CA LEU A 207 8.07 -15.51 -3.56
C LEU A 207 6.84 -15.09 -4.37
N LEU A 208 7.04 -14.38 -5.49
CA LEU A 208 5.98 -14.06 -6.45
C LEU A 208 5.45 -15.30 -7.17
N ARG A 209 6.32 -16.29 -7.44
CA ARG A 209 5.90 -17.57 -8.05
C ARG A 209 5.23 -18.51 -7.06
N HIS A 210 5.54 -18.42 -5.77
CA HIS A 210 4.98 -19.30 -4.74
C HIS A 210 3.79 -18.67 -4.00
N ALA A 211 3.72 -17.34 -3.91
CA ALA A 211 2.55 -16.64 -3.39
C ALA A 211 1.54 -16.37 -4.53
N ARG A 212 0.98 -17.42 -5.10
CA ARG A 212 -0.20 -17.27 -5.96
C ARG A 212 -1.41 -16.92 -5.08
N VAL A 213 -1.39 -15.73 -4.53
CA VAL A 213 -2.55 -15.14 -3.88
C VAL A 213 -3.57 -14.87 -4.98
N ALA A 214 -4.74 -15.42 -4.85
CA ALA A 214 -5.84 -15.16 -5.77
C ALA A 214 -6.87 -14.29 -5.08
N GLY A 215 -7.24 -13.18 -5.71
CA GLY A 215 -8.41 -12.43 -5.30
C GLY A 215 -9.66 -13.27 -5.42
N ILE A 216 -10.55 -13.21 -4.44
CA ILE A 216 -11.83 -13.87 -4.49
C ILE A 216 -12.80 -12.97 -5.28
N PRO A 217 -13.31 -13.39 -6.44
CA PRO A 217 -14.28 -12.62 -7.19
C PRO A 217 -15.50 -12.25 -6.33
N GLY A 218 -16.05 -11.05 -6.52
CA GLY A 218 -17.15 -10.55 -5.72
C GLY A 218 -18.38 -11.47 -5.68
N PRO A 219 -18.80 -12.13 -6.80
CA PRO A 219 -19.86 -13.10 -6.77
C PRO A 219 -19.58 -14.30 -5.85
N ASP A 220 -18.34 -14.82 -5.89
CA ASP A 220 -17.94 -15.93 -5.01
C ASP A 220 -17.84 -15.50 -3.56
N PHE A 221 -17.30 -14.30 -3.29
CA PHE A 221 -17.23 -13.75 -1.95
C PHE A 221 -18.59 -13.57 -1.30
N LYS A 222 -19.62 -13.24 -2.11
CA LYS A 222 -21.03 -13.04 -1.67
C LYS A 222 -21.89 -14.28 -1.80
N SER A 223 -21.38 -15.36 -2.41
CA SER A 223 -22.13 -16.59 -2.62
C SER A 223 -22.47 -17.31 -1.31
N SER A 224 -23.45 -18.22 -1.36
CA SER A 224 -23.76 -19.11 -0.24
C SER A 224 -22.72 -20.22 -0.02
N ARG A 225 -21.84 -20.45 -1.01
CA ARG A 225 -20.78 -21.45 -0.90
C ARG A 225 -19.81 -21.08 0.24
N ARG A 226 -19.32 -22.09 0.91
CA ARG A 226 -18.21 -21.94 1.85
C ARG A 226 -16.92 -21.87 1.05
N ILE A 227 -16.03 -20.94 1.45
CA ILE A 227 -14.75 -20.72 0.76
C ILE A 227 -13.66 -20.35 1.78
N ASP A 228 -12.43 -20.64 1.42
CA ASP A 228 -11.27 -20.22 2.19
C ASP A 228 -11.00 -18.74 1.96
N VAL A 229 -10.67 -18.02 3.04
CA VAL A 229 -10.33 -16.60 3.00
C VAL A 229 -9.13 -16.35 3.90
N GLU A 230 -8.01 -15.95 3.31
CA GLU A 230 -6.80 -15.63 4.07
C GLU A 230 -6.82 -14.21 4.60
N ALA A 231 -7.28 -13.27 3.80
CA ALA A 231 -7.41 -11.88 4.22
C ALA A 231 -8.61 -11.18 3.59
N ILE A 232 -9.10 -10.15 4.28
CA ILE A 232 -10.12 -9.22 3.78
C ILE A 232 -9.49 -7.83 3.75
N VAL A 233 -9.65 -7.12 2.63
CA VAL A 233 -8.95 -5.87 2.34
C VAL A 233 -9.93 -4.79 1.93
N ALA A 234 -9.74 -3.58 2.47
CA ALA A 234 -10.49 -2.38 2.07
C ALA A 234 -9.56 -1.19 1.82
N PRO A 235 -9.83 -0.37 0.79
CA PRO A 235 -9.04 0.81 0.46
C PRO A 235 -9.22 1.93 1.47
N VAL A 236 -8.14 2.67 1.74
CA VAL A 236 -8.13 3.95 2.46
C VAL A 236 -7.81 5.04 1.45
N PHE A 237 -8.70 6.01 1.33
CA PHE A 237 -8.64 7.06 0.32
C PHE A 237 -7.90 8.29 0.83
N GLY A 238 -7.13 8.93 -0.04
CA GLY A 238 -6.58 10.26 0.21
C GLY A 238 -7.57 11.37 -0.16
N CYS A 239 -7.15 12.62 0.02
CA CYS A 239 -7.97 13.83 -0.22
C CYS A 239 -8.50 13.98 -1.68
N ARG A 240 -7.88 13.31 -2.65
CA ARG A 240 -8.31 13.32 -4.06
C ARG A 240 -9.19 12.11 -4.44
N GLY A 241 -9.70 11.35 -3.47
CA GLY A 241 -10.51 10.16 -3.74
C GLY A 241 -9.73 9.01 -4.39
N VAL A 242 -8.40 9.03 -4.31
CA VAL A 242 -7.53 7.95 -4.79
C VAL A 242 -6.98 7.18 -3.60
N PRO A 243 -7.07 5.85 -3.60
CA PRO A 243 -6.50 5.06 -2.52
C PRO A 243 -4.96 5.07 -2.56
N HIS A 244 -4.35 5.33 -1.42
CA HIS A 244 -2.90 5.24 -1.21
C HIS A 244 -2.54 4.28 -0.07
N HIS A 245 -3.53 3.86 0.71
CA HIS A 245 -3.38 2.88 1.77
C HIS A 245 -4.50 1.84 1.67
N GLN A 246 -4.36 0.76 2.41
CA GLN A 246 -5.39 -0.25 2.60
C GLN A 246 -5.32 -0.81 4.01
N VAL A 247 -6.48 -1.16 4.54
CA VAL A 247 -6.62 -1.94 5.77
C VAL A 247 -6.81 -3.38 5.37
N GLU A 248 -6.06 -4.26 6.01
CA GLU A 248 -6.12 -5.71 5.80
C GLU A 248 -6.43 -6.39 7.12
N LEU A 249 -7.36 -7.33 7.11
CA LEU A 249 -7.66 -8.24 8.21
C LEU A 249 -7.19 -9.64 7.80
N PHE A 250 -6.16 -10.14 8.44
CA PHE A 250 -5.67 -11.50 8.23
C PHE A 250 -6.53 -12.49 9.02
N CYS A 251 -7.37 -13.22 8.32
CA CYS A 251 -8.38 -14.07 8.94
C CYS A 251 -8.08 -15.57 8.86
N GLY A 252 -7.25 -16.02 7.93
CA GLY A 252 -6.83 -17.43 7.78
C GLY A 252 -7.98 -18.44 7.91
N MET A 253 -9.14 -18.08 7.41
CA MET A 253 -10.36 -18.90 7.58
C MET A 253 -10.44 -19.97 6.51
N SER A 254 -10.57 -21.22 6.92
CA SER A 254 -11.00 -22.30 6.07
C SER A 254 -12.52 -22.45 6.12
N ASP A 255 -13.12 -22.78 4.97
CA ASP A 255 -14.56 -23.11 4.88
C ASP A 255 -15.49 -22.04 5.47
N ALA A 256 -15.15 -20.75 5.23
CA ALA A 256 -15.88 -19.64 5.80
C ALA A 256 -17.29 -19.49 5.22
N THR A 257 -18.29 -19.34 6.10
CA THR A 257 -19.67 -19.09 5.70
C THR A 257 -19.83 -17.68 5.09
N ARG A 258 -20.85 -17.50 4.23
CA ARG A 258 -21.20 -16.18 3.70
C ARG A 258 -21.43 -15.15 4.81
N ALA A 259 -22.19 -15.52 5.85
CA ALA A 259 -22.49 -14.62 6.96
C ALA A 259 -21.21 -14.11 7.64
N ARG A 260 -20.26 -15.01 7.92
CA ARG A 260 -18.98 -14.65 8.53
C ARG A 260 -18.16 -13.73 7.64
N ARG A 261 -18.04 -14.04 6.35
CA ARG A 261 -17.30 -13.20 5.38
C ARG A 261 -17.88 -11.81 5.28
N MET A 262 -19.22 -11.71 5.15
CA MET A 262 -19.89 -10.41 5.02
C MET A 262 -19.75 -9.57 6.29
N HIS A 263 -19.92 -10.17 7.46
CA HIS A 263 -19.74 -9.47 8.74
C HIS A 263 -18.33 -8.90 8.87
N LEU A 264 -17.31 -9.70 8.58
CA LEU A 264 -15.91 -9.23 8.63
C LEU A 264 -15.62 -8.17 7.56
N ALA A 265 -16.18 -8.32 6.35
CA ALA A 265 -16.03 -7.32 5.29
C ALA A 265 -16.63 -5.96 5.67
N ASP A 266 -17.78 -5.96 6.36
CA ASP A 266 -18.40 -4.74 6.88
C ASP A 266 -17.49 -4.06 7.91
N LEU A 267 -16.95 -4.82 8.87
CA LEU A 267 -16.04 -4.30 9.88
C LEU A 267 -14.76 -3.70 9.27
N VAL A 268 -14.15 -4.38 8.30
CA VAL A 268 -12.93 -3.90 7.62
C VAL A 268 -13.22 -2.65 6.79
N ARG A 269 -14.34 -2.61 6.08
CA ARG A 269 -14.77 -1.45 5.30
C ARG A 269 -15.05 -0.25 6.20
N ASP A 270 -15.72 -0.44 7.32
CA ASP A 270 -16.02 0.63 8.28
C ASP A 270 -14.74 1.19 8.89
N ALA A 271 -13.79 0.34 9.28
CA ALA A 271 -12.48 0.78 9.79
C ALA A 271 -11.69 1.56 8.72
N ALA A 272 -11.63 1.06 7.48
CA ALA A 272 -10.96 1.76 6.38
C ALA A 272 -11.62 3.11 6.07
N ARG A 273 -12.96 3.19 6.14
CA ARG A 273 -13.71 4.43 5.99
C ARG A 273 -13.41 5.40 7.14
N GLU A 274 -13.34 4.94 8.37
CA GLU A 274 -12.99 5.77 9.52
C GLU A 274 -11.56 6.33 9.37
N VAL A 275 -10.59 5.48 9.01
CA VAL A 275 -9.21 5.94 8.72
C VAL A 275 -9.23 6.99 7.61
N THR A 276 -9.96 6.76 6.51
CA THR A 276 -10.10 7.70 5.40
C THR A 276 -10.59 9.07 5.88
N LEU A 277 -11.73 9.11 6.58
CA LEU A 277 -12.37 10.37 6.96
C LEU A 277 -11.54 11.15 7.99
N ARG A 278 -10.98 10.47 8.98
CA ARG A 278 -10.22 11.11 10.06
C ARG A 278 -8.81 11.55 9.64
N SER A 279 -8.28 11.02 8.54
CA SER A 279 -7.03 11.49 7.92
C SER A 279 -7.25 12.48 6.77
N GLY A 280 -8.43 13.09 6.67
CA GLY A 280 -8.73 14.10 5.64
C GLY A 280 -8.96 13.52 4.24
N GLY A 281 -9.15 12.22 4.12
CA GLY A 281 -9.45 11.56 2.86
C GLY A 281 -10.93 11.70 2.46
N THR A 282 -11.20 11.54 1.17
CA THR A 282 -12.55 11.58 0.60
C THR A 282 -12.89 10.22 0.01
N PRO A 283 -13.86 9.48 0.54
CA PRO A 283 -14.30 8.23 -0.06
C PRO A 283 -14.83 8.46 -1.47
N ALA A 284 -14.26 7.72 -2.47
CA ALA A 284 -14.69 7.81 -3.87
C ALA A 284 -16.02 7.06 -4.13
#